data_d0490296dd412b128ca39d22dc77ae6c
#
_entry.id   d0490296dd412b128ca39d22dc77ae6c
#
_cell.length_a   1.000
_cell.length_b   1.000
_cell.length_c   1.000
_cell.angle_alpha   90.00
_cell.angle_beta   90.00
_cell.angle_gamma   90.00
#
_symmetry.space_group_name_H-M   'P 1'
#
loop_
_entity.id
_entity.type
_entity.pdbx_description
1 polymer ?
#
loop_
_entity_poly.entity_id
_entity_poly.type
_entity_poly.pdbx_seq_one_letter_code
_entity_poly.pdbx_strand_id
1 'polypeptide(L)'
;MQRWCGNWLPILLTVSTWACAAGSRPDPRVGRDLPGRTPAPVLTSSAGPWSFSPATGTRAYRISRNASIEEVTDSAVRRDAVSNFTHEILTLEQAGEEMSFRAVVDTFAVITQGAIEPAQIVALPIELTGSLGMAGVRMESPAPDSCDAVRATVATDIHNLLAPMPSQVSRGAVWRDVITTYGCQAGIPTTAVTRRLFTVAGEVEHSSRPLLLVQRVDSVDARGEGAYGQHRMKVEGTGTGTALYYLETASGEVSQLTTNQRTRITVTTSGRLHSFTQTTNQDFVRVR
;
A
#
# COMPACT_ATOMS: atom_id res chain seq x y z
N MET A 1 -27.89 4.79 -36.24
CA MET A 1 -26.80 3.98 -35.61
C MET A 1 -25.70 4.94 -35.19
N GLN A 2 -25.84 5.53 -34.01
CA GLN A 2 -24.87 6.46 -33.43
C GLN A 2 -23.89 5.65 -32.55
N ARG A 3 -22.63 5.63 -32.96
CA ARG A 3 -21.55 5.05 -32.18
C ARG A 3 -21.26 5.99 -30.99
N TRP A 4 -21.66 5.57 -29.82
CA TRP A 4 -21.25 6.17 -28.57
C TRP A 4 -19.82 5.69 -28.27
N CYS A 5 -18.84 6.53 -28.59
CA CYS A 5 -17.53 6.43 -27.93
C CYS A 5 -17.72 6.94 -26.50
N GLY A 6 -18.04 6.04 -25.60
CA GLY A 6 -18.16 6.36 -24.19
C GLY A 6 -16.79 6.59 -23.56
N ASN A 7 -16.50 7.85 -23.27
CA ASN A 7 -15.38 8.27 -22.39
C ASN A 7 -15.65 7.77 -20.96
N TRP A 8 -15.21 6.57 -20.63
CA TRP A 8 -15.43 5.97 -19.32
C TRP A 8 -14.14 5.48 -18.69
N LEU A 9 -13.11 6.30 -18.66
CA LEU A 9 -11.98 6.09 -17.76
C LEU A 9 -11.19 7.39 -17.71
N PRO A 10 -11.35 8.16 -16.67
CA PRO A 10 -10.21 8.43 -15.82
C PRO A 10 -10.64 8.82 -14.41
N ILE A 11 -10.85 7.88 -13.54
CA ILE A 11 -11.02 8.22 -12.11
C ILE A 11 -10.36 7.12 -11.28
N LEU A 12 -9.11 6.91 -11.59
CA LEU A 12 -8.19 6.25 -10.68
C LEU A 12 -6.92 7.08 -10.70
N LEU A 13 -6.83 8.03 -9.76
CA LEU A 13 -5.83 9.09 -9.75
C LEU A 13 -6.00 10.01 -10.97
N THR A 14 -6.76 11.06 -10.78
CA THR A 14 -7.01 12.10 -11.76
C THR A 14 -5.73 12.71 -12.29
N VAL A 15 -5.20 12.17 -13.37
CA VAL A 15 -4.55 12.98 -14.38
C VAL A 15 -4.76 12.31 -15.74
N SER A 16 -5.63 12.87 -16.54
CA SER A 16 -5.87 12.43 -17.89
C SER A 16 -5.56 13.54 -18.85
N THR A 17 -4.56 13.36 -19.66
CA THR A 17 -4.50 14.00 -20.97
C THR A 17 -4.43 12.95 -22.05
N TRP A 18 -5.45 12.93 -22.89
CA TRP A 18 -5.53 12.08 -24.06
C TRP A 18 -4.63 12.61 -25.15
N ALA A 19 -3.68 11.81 -25.58
CA ALA A 19 -3.05 11.95 -26.89
C ALA A 19 -3.33 10.67 -27.68
N CYS A 20 -4.18 10.77 -28.71
CA CYS A 20 -4.29 9.76 -29.74
C CYS A 20 -3.01 9.79 -30.59
N ALA A 21 -2.09 8.89 -30.36
CA ALA A 21 -0.95 8.63 -31.24
C ALA A 21 -1.15 7.29 -31.94
N ALA A 22 -1.17 7.34 -33.25
CA ALA A 22 -1.28 6.20 -34.14
C ALA A 22 -0.07 5.27 -34.03
N GLY A 23 -0.35 3.99 -34.01
CA GLY A 23 0.43 2.79 -34.19
C GLY A 23 1.92 2.85 -34.48
N SER A 24 2.69 2.34 -33.55
CA SER A 24 3.89 1.58 -33.87
C SER A 24 3.81 0.24 -33.13
N ARG A 25 3.89 -0.86 -33.86
CA ARG A 25 3.93 -2.22 -33.32
C ARG A 25 5.16 -2.37 -32.45
N PRO A 26 5.02 -2.82 -31.18
CA PRO A 26 6.21 -3.15 -30.37
C PRO A 26 6.89 -4.39 -30.95
N ASP A 27 8.21 -4.32 -31.05
CA ASP A 27 9.09 -5.42 -31.44
C ASP A 27 8.94 -6.59 -30.43
N PRO A 28 8.62 -7.81 -30.88
CA PRO A 28 8.44 -8.96 -29.98
C PRO A 28 9.73 -9.51 -29.37
N ARG A 29 10.86 -8.85 -29.54
CA ARG A 29 12.19 -9.32 -29.08
C ARG A 29 12.76 -8.63 -27.84
N VAL A 30 12.03 -7.75 -27.19
CA VAL A 30 12.46 -7.29 -25.85
C VAL A 30 12.25 -8.45 -24.89
N GLY A 31 13.35 -9.16 -24.63
CA GLY A 31 13.40 -10.27 -23.70
C GLY A 31 12.80 -9.83 -22.35
N ARG A 32 11.79 -10.58 -21.88
CA ARG A 32 11.32 -10.52 -20.52
C ARG A 32 12.44 -11.04 -19.62
N ASP A 33 13.33 -10.18 -19.22
CA ASP A 33 14.05 -10.40 -17.98
C ASP A 33 13.03 -10.28 -16.86
N LEU A 34 12.48 -11.43 -16.46
CA LEU A 34 11.76 -11.55 -15.21
C LEU A 34 12.72 -11.03 -14.13
N PRO A 35 12.31 -10.04 -13.31
CA PRO A 35 13.15 -9.60 -12.21
C PRO A 35 13.58 -10.85 -11.44
N GLY A 36 14.90 -11.04 -11.33
CA GLY A 36 15.48 -12.24 -10.76
C GLY A 36 14.82 -12.54 -9.44
N ARG A 37 14.37 -13.79 -9.22
CA ARG A 37 13.86 -14.24 -7.94
C ARG A 37 14.88 -13.85 -6.89
N THR A 38 14.55 -12.89 -6.04
CA THR A 38 15.36 -12.62 -4.85
C THR A 38 15.52 -13.94 -4.12
N PRO A 39 16.74 -14.41 -3.89
CA PRO A 39 16.94 -15.68 -3.19
C PRO A 39 16.22 -15.64 -1.85
N ALA A 40 15.61 -16.75 -1.47
CA ALA A 40 14.93 -16.86 -0.21
C ALA A 40 15.93 -16.50 0.92
N PRO A 41 15.54 -15.68 1.89
CA PRO A 41 16.43 -15.28 2.97
C PRO A 41 16.89 -16.53 3.75
N VAL A 42 18.18 -16.59 4.02
CA VAL A 42 18.78 -17.69 4.79
C VAL A 42 18.60 -17.38 6.27
N LEU A 43 17.84 -18.24 6.96
CA LEU A 43 17.63 -18.13 8.40
C LEU A 43 18.89 -18.52 9.17
N THR A 44 19.21 -17.77 10.22
CA THR A 44 20.26 -18.15 11.19
C THR A 44 19.73 -19.25 12.11
N SER A 45 20.62 -19.81 12.95
CA SER A 45 20.27 -20.82 13.94
C SER A 45 19.55 -20.23 15.17
N SER A 46 19.58 -18.91 15.36
CA SER A 46 18.94 -18.23 16.51
C SER A 46 17.42 -18.49 16.53
N ALA A 47 16.91 -18.90 17.67
CA ALA A 47 15.48 -19.14 17.89
C ALA A 47 14.81 -18.07 18.75
N GLY A 48 15.57 -17.10 19.25
CA GLY A 48 15.12 -16.10 20.21
C GLY A 48 15.27 -16.59 21.66
N PRO A 49 14.56 -15.97 22.63
CA PRO A 49 13.60 -14.89 22.43
C PRO A 49 14.25 -13.55 22.04
N TRP A 50 13.52 -12.75 21.26
CA TRP A 50 13.87 -11.35 20.98
C TRP A 50 12.93 -10.45 21.78
N SER A 51 13.51 -9.51 22.53
CA SER A 51 12.76 -8.53 23.32
C SER A 51 12.98 -7.15 22.70
N PHE A 52 11.90 -6.44 22.47
CA PHE A 52 11.94 -5.12 21.85
C PHE A 52 11.77 -4.02 22.88
N SER A 53 12.66 -3.04 22.80
CA SER A 53 12.52 -1.77 23.50
C SER A 53 12.11 -0.72 22.47
N PRO A 54 10.89 -0.20 22.54
CA PRO A 54 10.44 0.81 21.58
C PRO A 54 11.44 1.96 21.52
N ALA A 55 11.93 2.25 20.33
CA ALA A 55 12.88 3.33 20.17
C ALA A 55 12.14 4.65 19.98
N THR A 56 12.63 5.68 20.65
CA THR A 56 12.22 7.07 20.41
C THR A 56 13.18 7.72 19.40
N GLY A 57 12.74 8.77 18.73
CA GLY A 57 13.55 9.54 17.80
C GLY A 57 12.93 9.66 16.42
N THR A 58 13.73 10.16 15.49
CA THR A 58 13.32 10.45 14.12
C THR A 58 13.87 9.41 13.16
N ARG A 59 13.02 8.92 12.28
CA ARG A 59 13.36 7.98 11.20
C ARG A 59 12.77 8.44 9.89
N ALA A 60 13.50 8.26 8.81
CA ALA A 60 13.00 8.54 7.48
C ALA A 60 12.94 7.26 6.64
N TYR A 61 11.87 7.11 5.90
CA TYR A 61 11.60 5.99 5.01
C TYR A 61 11.42 6.50 3.59
N ARG A 62 12.08 5.84 2.66
CA ARG A 62 11.76 5.95 1.25
C ARG A 62 10.78 4.84 0.92
N ILE A 63 9.64 5.21 0.35
CA ILE A 63 8.57 4.29 -0.01
C ILE A 63 8.39 4.36 -1.52
N SER A 64 8.46 3.21 -2.16
CA SER A 64 8.20 3.04 -3.59
C SER A 64 7.01 2.12 -3.76
N ARG A 65 6.03 2.53 -4.57
CA ARG A 65 4.81 1.75 -4.82
C ARG A 65 4.62 1.60 -6.32
N ASN A 66 4.29 0.38 -6.74
CA ASN A 66 3.83 0.08 -8.08
C ASN A 66 2.41 -0.51 -7.98
N ALA A 67 1.44 0.17 -8.58
CA ALA A 67 0.06 -0.27 -8.64
C ALA A 67 -0.33 -0.52 -10.09
N SER A 68 -0.87 -1.70 -10.38
CA SER A 68 -1.45 -2.05 -11.69
C SER A 68 -2.92 -2.39 -11.54
N ILE A 69 -3.72 -1.99 -12.52
CA ILE A 69 -5.16 -2.25 -12.56
C ILE A 69 -5.49 -2.90 -13.90
N GLU A 70 -6.17 -4.04 -13.83
CA GLU A 70 -6.65 -4.79 -14.98
C GLU A 70 -8.17 -4.85 -14.93
N GLU A 71 -8.85 -4.47 -16.01
CA GLU A 71 -10.28 -4.67 -16.13
C GLU A 71 -10.56 -6.12 -16.56
N VAL A 72 -11.54 -6.75 -15.92
CA VAL A 72 -12.00 -8.10 -16.24
C VAL A 72 -13.33 -7.99 -16.97
N THR A 73 -13.34 -8.28 -18.26
CA THR A 73 -14.55 -8.33 -19.08
C THR A 73 -14.92 -9.77 -19.45
N ASP A 74 -16.21 -10.07 -19.57
CA ASP A 74 -16.72 -11.44 -19.81
C ASP A 74 -16.34 -12.02 -21.19
N SER A 75 -15.90 -11.21 -22.15
CA SER A 75 -15.74 -11.64 -23.55
C SER A 75 -14.33 -11.55 -24.14
N ALA A 76 -13.42 -10.86 -23.50
CA ALA A 76 -11.99 -10.87 -23.79
C ALA A 76 -11.27 -10.24 -22.62
N VAL A 77 -10.18 -10.85 -22.16
CA VAL A 77 -9.28 -10.20 -21.21
C VAL A 77 -8.67 -8.98 -21.91
N ARG A 78 -9.39 -7.87 -21.90
CA ARG A 78 -8.88 -6.59 -22.37
C ARG A 78 -8.03 -6.04 -21.25
N ARG A 79 -6.75 -6.33 -21.32
CA ARG A 79 -5.73 -5.84 -20.38
C ARG A 79 -5.32 -4.43 -20.77
N ASP A 80 -6.17 -3.48 -20.53
CA ASP A 80 -5.71 -2.10 -20.42
C ASP A 80 -5.15 -1.94 -19.02
N ALA A 81 -3.95 -2.47 -18.80
CA ALA A 81 -3.25 -2.32 -17.52
C ALA A 81 -2.71 -0.90 -17.43
N VAL A 82 -3.21 -0.15 -16.46
CA VAL A 82 -2.61 1.13 -16.07
C VAL A 82 -1.63 0.83 -14.94
N SER A 83 -0.36 1.19 -15.13
CA SER A 83 0.66 1.09 -14.08
C SER A 83 0.99 2.48 -13.58
N ASN A 84 0.87 2.65 -12.27
CA ASN A 84 1.29 3.85 -11.57
C ASN A 84 2.44 3.52 -10.63
N PHE A 85 3.52 4.27 -10.74
CA PHE A 85 4.63 4.21 -9.80
C PHE A 85 4.60 5.44 -8.91
N THR A 86 4.58 5.23 -7.59
CA THR A 86 4.61 6.32 -6.61
C THR A 86 5.91 6.25 -5.82
N HIS A 87 6.52 7.40 -5.61
CA HIS A 87 7.70 7.55 -4.76
C HIS A 87 7.43 8.62 -3.70
N GLU A 88 7.70 8.30 -2.45
CA GLU A 88 7.55 9.24 -1.34
C GLU A 88 8.67 9.12 -0.31
N ILE A 89 8.92 10.20 0.42
CA ILE A 89 9.77 10.22 1.61
C ILE A 89 8.88 10.56 2.81
N LEU A 90 8.79 9.63 3.74
CA LEU A 90 8.04 9.76 4.97
C LEU A 90 9.00 9.83 6.14
N THR A 91 8.91 10.91 6.92
CA THR A 91 9.64 11.08 8.18
C THR A 91 8.71 10.78 9.35
N LEU A 92 9.12 9.87 10.22
CA LEU A 92 8.37 9.44 11.39
C LEU A 92 9.15 9.84 12.66
N GLU A 93 8.54 10.66 13.49
CA GLU A 93 9.05 11.03 14.81
C GLU A 93 8.23 10.32 15.88
N GLN A 94 8.90 9.59 16.78
CA GLN A 94 8.26 8.95 17.91
C GLN A 94 8.82 9.52 19.21
N ALA A 95 7.95 9.87 20.15
CA ALA A 95 8.32 10.51 21.40
C ALA A 95 7.40 10.11 22.57
N GLY A 96 7.95 10.19 23.78
CA GLY A 96 7.22 10.05 25.04
C GLY A 96 6.85 8.61 25.42
N GLU A 97 6.34 8.48 26.66
CA GLU A 97 5.93 7.19 27.23
C GLU A 97 4.68 6.61 26.56
N GLU A 98 3.81 7.46 26.04
CA GLU A 98 2.58 7.07 25.32
C GLU A 98 2.83 6.70 23.85
N MET A 99 4.11 6.65 23.44
CA MET A 99 4.47 6.32 22.06
C MET A 99 3.70 7.17 21.04
N SER A 100 3.59 8.48 21.28
CA SER A 100 3.05 9.40 20.30
C SER A 100 3.96 9.46 19.07
N PHE A 101 3.37 9.68 17.91
CA PHE A 101 4.12 9.88 16.67
C PHE A 101 3.62 11.08 15.89
N ARG A 102 4.52 11.63 15.11
CA ARG A 102 4.27 12.61 14.06
C ARG A 102 4.89 12.10 12.78
N ALA A 103 4.11 11.96 11.74
CA ALA A 103 4.53 11.53 10.42
C ALA A 103 4.40 12.70 9.44
N VAL A 104 5.45 12.96 8.69
CA VAL A 104 5.52 14.04 7.69
C VAL A 104 5.94 13.45 6.36
N VAL A 105 5.15 13.68 5.32
CA VAL A 105 5.52 13.41 3.93
C VAL A 105 5.79 14.76 3.26
N ASP A 106 7.02 14.97 2.85
CA ASP A 106 7.49 16.18 2.17
C ASP A 106 7.74 15.98 0.67
N THR A 107 7.75 14.71 0.23
CA THR A 107 7.95 14.34 -1.16
C THR A 107 6.93 13.29 -1.56
N PHE A 108 6.13 13.60 -2.58
CA PHE A 108 5.17 12.66 -3.14
C PHE A 108 5.13 12.83 -4.66
N ALA A 109 5.60 11.85 -5.40
CA ALA A 109 5.64 11.86 -6.85
C ALA A 109 4.92 10.66 -7.42
N VAL A 110 4.10 10.87 -8.45
CA VAL A 110 3.43 9.83 -9.21
C VAL A 110 4.00 9.82 -10.62
N ILE A 111 4.42 8.65 -11.08
CA ILE A 111 4.91 8.42 -12.43
C ILE A 111 3.90 7.51 -13.12
N THR A 112 3.25 8.01 -14.16
CA THR A 112 2.32 7.24 -14.98
C THR A 112 2.92 7.04 -16.37
N GLN A 113 3.03 5.80 -16.84
CA GLN A 113 3.55 5.47 -18.18
C GLN A 113 4.91 6.11 -18.51
N GLY A 114 5.79 6.29 -17.50
CA GLY A 114 7.10 6.88 -17.65
C GLY A 114 7.16 8.41 -17.63
N ALA A 115 6.05 9.09 -17.53
CA ALA A 115 6.00 10.53 -17.26
C ALA A 115 5.96 10.79 -15.76
N ILE A 116 6.75 11.74 -15.28
CA ILE A 116 6.59 12.25 -13.91
C ILE A 116 5.46 13.26 -13.96
N GLU A 117 4.34 12.89 -13.38
CA GLU A 117 3.26 13.84 -13.14
C GLU A 117 3.49 14.47 -11.76
N PRO A 118 3.85 15.75 -11.69
CA PRO A 118 3.92 16.43 -10.41
C PRO A 118 2.53 16.32 -9.79
N ALA A 119 2.49 15.95 -8.52
CA ALA A 119 1.27 15.91 -7.74
C ALA A 119 0.71 17.34 -7.62
N GLN A 120 0.13 17.86 -8.70
CA GLN A 120 -0.36 19.24 -8.82
C GLN A 120 -1.47 19.57 -7.83
N ILE A 121 -1.97 18.57 -7.09
CA ILE A 121 -3.17 18.67 -6.26
C ILE A 121 -2.86 18.37 -4.78
N VAL A 122 -1.65 17.94 -4.46
CA VAL A 122 -1.30 17.59 -3.08
C VAL A 122 -0.62 18.79 -2.42
N ALA A 123 -1.29 19.35 -1.41
CA ALA A 123 -0.64 20.30 -0.53
C ALA A 123 0.41 19.53 0.30
N LEU A 124 1.69 19.76 0.02
CA LEU A 124 2.80 19.26 0.80
C LEU A 124 3.28 20.35 1.78
N PRO A 125 3.77 19.99 2.97
CA PRO A 125 3.85 18.64 3.52
C PRO A 125 2.50 18.08 3.97
N ILE A 126 2.34 16.73 3.91
CA ILE A 126 1.25 16.05 4.58
C ILE A 126 1.73 15.67 5.97
N GLU A 127 1.00 16.09 6.97
CA GLU A 127 1.28 15.77 8.36
C GLU A 127 0.14 14.95 8.96
N LEU A 128 0.50 13.86 9.66
CA LEU A 128 -0.38 13.01 10.43
C LEU A 128 0.22 12.79 11.82
N THR A 129 -0.62 12.89 12.83
CA THR A 129 -0.24 12.64 14.22
C THR A 129 -1.07 11.50 14.80
N GLY A 130 -0.53 10.85 15.80
CA GLY A 130 -1.23 9.76 16.45
C GLY A 130 -0.45 9.15 17.60
N SER A 131 -0.90 7.97 18.03
CA SER A 131 -0.25 7.18 19.06
C SER A 131 -0.21 5.71 18.70
N LEU A 132 0.81 5.01 19.16
CA LEU A 132 0.97 3.57 19.06
C LEU A 132 0.71 2.96 20.43
N GLY A 133 -0.36 2.21 20.58
CA GLY A 133 -0.68 1.46 21.78
C GLY A 133 -0.70 -0.05 21.54
N MET A 134 -1.02 -0.83 22.57
CA MET A 134 -1.16 -2.29 22.46
C MET A 134 -2.26 -2.71 21.48
N ALA A 135 -3.26 -1.85 21.28
CA ALA A 135 -4.35 -2.07 20.30
C ALA A 135 -3.97 -1.62 18.87
N GLY A 136 -2.73 -1.20 18.64
CA GLY A 136 -2.24 -0.71 17.34
C GLY A 136 -2.21 0.81 17.24
N VAL A 137 -2.12 1.29 16.00
CA VAL A 137 -2.02 2.71 15.67
C VAL A 137 -3.37 3.39 15.80
N ARG A 138 -3.39 4.51 16.52
CA ARG A 138 -4.50 5.47 16.54
C ARG A 138 -4.02 6.77 15.92
N MET A 139 -4.65 7.22 14.87
CA MET A 139 -4.35 8.50 14.21
C MET A 139 -5.64 9.19 13.80
N GLU A 140 -5.57 10.49 13.57
CA GLU A 140 -6.63 11.20 12.89
C GLU A 140 -6.72 10.69 11.45
N SER A 141 -7.73 9.88 11.20
CA SER A 141 -8.02 9.38 9.85
C SER A 141 -8.72 10.47 9.04
N PRO A 142 -8.57 10.47 7.71
CA PRO A 142 -9.44 11.23 6.84
C PRO A 142 -10.90 10.95 7.19
N ALA A 143 -11.77 11.95 7.06
CA ALA A 143 -13.20 11.73 7.28
C ALA A 143 -13.69 10.58 6.37
N PRO A 144 -14.57 9.69 6.88
CA PRO A 144 -15.02 8.52 6.11
C PRO A 144 -15.68 8.85 4.78
N ASP A 145 -16.18 10.07 4.63
CA ASP A 145 -16.83 10.62 3.45
C ASP A 145 -15.88 11.42 2.54
N SER A 146 -14.61 11.55 2.90
CA SER A 146 -13.62 12.26 2.09
C SER A 146 -12.92 11.34 1.09
N CYS A 147 -12.63 11.87 -0.10
CA CYS A 147 -11.85 11.20 -1.14
C CYS A 147 -10.43 11.77 -1.25
N ASP A 148 -9.75 11.99 -0.12
CA ASP A 148 -8.33 12.33 -0.12
C ASP A 148 -7.48 11.06 -0.24
N ALA A 149 -7.23 10.65 -1.49
CA ALA A 149 -6.51 9.42 -1.80
C ALA A 149 -5.06 9.43 -1.34
N VAL A 150 -4.40 10.60 -1.33
CA VAL A 150 -3.01 10.72 -0.92
C VAL A 150 -2.87 10.59 0.59
N ARG A 151 -3.68 11.34 1.33
CA ARG A 151 -3.72 11.26 2.80
C ARG A 151 -4.08 9.85 3.28
N ALA A 152 -5.03 9.20 2.62
CA ALA A 152 -5.42 7.80 2.88
C ALA A 152 -4.26 6.82 2.62
N THR A 153 -3.49 7.06 1.57
CA THR A 153 -2.29 6.29 1.24
C THR A 153 -1.24 6.42 2.34
N VAL A 154 -0.90 7.64 2.74
CA VAL A 154 0.06 7.91 3.82
C VAL A 154 -0.40 7.28 5.14
N ALA A 155 -1.69 7.38 5.47
CA ALA A 155 -2.24 6.72 6.66
C ALA A 155 -2.05 5.20 6.63
N THR A 156 -2.26 4.58 5.47
CA THR A 156 -2.03 3.13 5.28
C THR A 156 -0.55 2.77 5.45
N ASP A 157 0.35 3.60 4.95
CA ASP A 157 1.80 3.38 5.07
C ASP A 157 2.27 3.49 6.52
N ILE A 158 1.71 4.43 7.29
CA ILE A 158 1.95 4.51 8.74
C ILE A 158 1.47 3.24 9.46
N HIS A 159 0.29 2.72 9.13
CA HIS A 159 -0.20 1.44 9.67
C HIS A 159 0.69 0.25 9.32
N ASN A 160 1.35 0.29 8.18
CA ASN A 160 2.32 -0.74 7.79
C ASN A 160 3.62 -0.62 8.58
N LEU A 161 4.15 0.59 8.74
CA LEU A 161 5.40 0.85 9.46
C LEU A 161 5.26 0.66 10.98
N LEU A 162 4.13 1.03 11.55
CA LEU A 162 3.83 0.95 12.98
C LEU A 162 2.92 -0.25 13.29
N ALA A 163 3.20 -1.42 12.71
CA ALA A 163 2.46 -2.64 13.04
C ALA A 163 2.67 -2.98 14.54
N PRO A 164 1.59 -3.34 15.27
CA PRO A 164 1.73 -3.69 16.67
C PRO A 164 2.58 -4.95 16.83
N MET A 165 3.62 -4.84 17.65
CA MET A 165 4.54 -5.92 17.93
C MET A 165 4.42 -6.34 19.41
N PRO A 166 4.35 -7.65 19.72
CA PRO A 166 4.52 -8.10 21.10
C PRO A 166 5.88 -7.66 21.64
N SER A 167 5.95 -7.35 22.93
CA SER A 167 7.19 -6.92 23.58
C SER A 167 8.29 -7.99 23.56
N GLN A 168 7.91 -9.25 23.39
CA GLN A 168 8.81 -10.39 23.27
C GLN A 168 8.28 -11.39 22.27
N VAL A 169 9.12 -11.91 21.39
CA VAL A 169 8.77 -12.93 20.40
C VAL A 169 9.86 -14.00 20.30
N SER A 170 9.48 -15.18 19.82
CA SER A 170 10.40 -16.27 19.47
C SER A 170 10.07 -16.76 18.06
N ARG A 171 10.95 -17.56 17.48
CA ARG A 171 10.68 -18.20 16.17
C ARG A 171 9.36 -18.98 16.21
N GLY A 172 8.52 -18.79 15.22
CA GLY A 172 7.21 -19.38 15.12
C GLY A 172 6.12 -18.67 15.94
N ALA A 173 6.43 -17.60 16.68
CA ALA A 173 5.41 -16.79 17.34
C ALA A 173 4.44 -16.20 16.32
N VAL A 174 3.16 -16.19 16.69
CA VAL A 174 2.06 -15.75 15.81
C VAL A 174 1.17 -14.76 16.56
N TRP A 175 0.80 -13.66 15.90
CA TRP A 175 -0.23 -12.74 16.42
C TRP A 175 -1.07 -12.18 15.29
N ARG A 176 -2.14 -11.52 15.67
CA ARG A 176 -3.12 -10.95 14.72
C ARG A 176 -3.47 -9.55 15.12
N ASP A 177 -3.81 -8.76 14.11
CA ASP A 177 -4.51 -7.49 14.32
C ASP A 177 -5.55 -7.24 13.21
N VAL A 178 -6.31 -6.18 13.38
CA VAL A 178 -7.30 -5.70 12.41
C VAL A 178 -7.15 -4.21 12.33
N ILE A 179 -6.97 -3.71 11.11
CA ILE A 179 -6.96 -2.27 10.85
C ILE A 179 -8.15 -1.89 9.98
N THR A 180 -8.65 -0.68 10.21
CA THR A 180 -9.63 -0.03 9.34
C THR A 180 -8.98 1.18 8.72
N THR A 181 -8.98 1.24 7.40
CA THR A 181 -8.45 2.36 6.64
C THR A 181 -9.53 2.96 5.76
N TYR A 182 -9.39 4.25 5.49
CA TYR A 182 -10.28 4.98 4.60
C TYR A 182 -9.54 5.29 3.32
N GLY A 183 -10.23 5.24 2.19
CA GLY A 183 -9.65 5.45 0.88
C GLY A 183 -10.65 6.02 -0.10
N CYS A 184 -10.24 6.09 -1.34
CA CYS A 184 -11.06 6.54 -2.44
C CYS A 184 -10.89 5.58 -3.62
N GLN A 185 -11.99 5.02 -4.10
CA GLN A 185 -12.01 4.15 -5.27
C GLN A 185 -13.02 4.70 -6.28
N ALA A 186 -12.58 4.94 -7.50
CA ALA A 186 -13.42 5.53 -8.55
C ALA A 186 -14.13 6.82 -8.12
N GLY A 187 -13.48 7.66 -7.30
CA GLY A 187 -14.08 8.90 -6.76
C GLY A 187 -15.09 8.67 -5.63
N ILE A 188 -15.24 7.44 -5.15
CA ILE A 188 -16.16 7.08 -4.06
C ILE A 188 -15.35 6.82 -2.79
N PRO A 189 -15.69 7.46 -1.66
CA PRO A 189 -15.12 7.14 -0.37
C PRO A 189 -15.32 5.66 -0.03
N THR A 190 -14.26 4.99 0.38
CA THR A 190 -14.27 3.57 0.71
C THR A 190 -13.67 3.33 2.08
N THR A 191 -14.24 2.39 2.80
CA THR A 191 -13.69 1.85 4.05
C THR A 191 -13.17 0.45 3.78
N ALA A 192 -11.91 0.19 4.13
CA ALA A 192 -11.29 -1.12 4.03
C ALA A 192 -10.95 -1.66 5.41
N VAL A 193 -11.35 -2.90 5.66
CA VAL A 193 -11.00 -3.66 6.87
C VAL A 193 -9.97 -4.71 6.45
N THR A 194 -8.77 -4.60 7.00
CA THR A 194 -7.67 -5.54 6.75
C THR A 194 -7.39 -6.35 8.00
N ARG A 195 -7.52 -7.68 7.90
CA ARG A 195 -7.13 -8.63 8.95
C ARG A 195 -5.75 -9.13 8.62
N ARG A 196 -4.82 -8.95 9.56
CA ARG A 196 -3.41 -9.26 9.39
C ARG A 196 -3.01 -10.39 10.33
N LEU A 197 -2.29 -11.36 9.81
CA LEU A 197 -1.70 -12.48 10.55
C LEU A 197 -0.19 -12.42 10.39
N PHE A 198 0.52 -12.26 11.49
CA PHE A 198 1.97 -12.18 11.54
C PHE A 198 2.57 -13.48 12.06
N THR A 199 3.73 -13.85 11.53
CA THR A 199 4.48 -15.04 11.94
C THR A 199 5.97 -14.71 11.96
N VAL A 200 6.65 -14.98 13.06
CA VAL A 200 8.11 -14.83 13.18
C VAL A 200 8.78 -15.99 12.46
N ALA A 201 9.47 -15.71 11.37
CA ALA A 201 10.25 -16.72 10.65
C ALA A 201 11.59 -17.02 11.37
N GLY A 202 12.21 -15.99 11.94
CA GLY A 202 13.49 -16.11 12.63
C GLY A 202 14.43 -14.98 12.24
N GLU A 203 15.68 -15.07 12.71
CA GLU A 203 16.72 -14.11 12.35
C GLU A 203 17.34 -14.45 11.00
N VAL A 204 17.63 -13.42 10.21
CA VAL A 204 18.26 -13.52 8.90
C VAL A 204 19.41 -12.52 8.80
N GLU A 205 20.42 -12.84 8.03
CA GLU A 205 21.40 -11.85 7.64
C GLU A 205 20.88 -11.09 6.42
N HIS A 206 20.73 -9.78 6.57
CA HIS A 206 20.28 -8.90 5.50
C HIS A 206 21.15 -7.65 5.45
N SER A 207 21.77 -7.39 4.28
CA SER A 207 22.73 -6.28 4.11
C SER A 207 23.84 -6.29 5.19
N SER A 208 24.39 -7.49 5.48
CA SER A 208 25.46 -7.74 6.47
C SER A 208 25.06 -7.35 7.92
N ARG A 209 23.77 -7.38 8.24
CA ARG A 209 23.25 -7.15 9.59
C ARG A 209 22.24 -8.23 9.97
N PRO A 210 22.24 -8.67 11.24
CA PRO A 210 21.21 -9.58 11.73
C PRO A 210 19.89 -8.82 11.89
N LEU A 211 18.86 -9.23 11.20
CA LEU A 211 17.51 -8.68 11.28
C LEU A 211 16.52 -9.80 11.56
N LEU A 212 15.44 -9.49 12.26
CA LEU A 212 14.35 -10.40 12.50
C LEU A 212 13.40 -10.37 11.29
N LEU A 213 13.17 -11.54 10.69
CA LEU A 213 12.21 -11.70 9.61
C LEU A 213 10.83 -12.04 10.18
N VAL A 214 9.87 -11.18 9.91
CA VAL A 214 8.45 -11.43 10.22
C VAL A 214 7.67 -11.45 8.92
N GLN A 215 6.88 -12.50 8.72
CA GLN A 215 5.98 -12.66 7.60
C GLN A 215 4.58 -12.23 8.01
N ARG A 216 3.83 -11.60 7.10
CA ARG A 216 2.45 -11.22 7.29
C ARG A 216 1.60 -11.72 6.13
N VAL A 217 0.42 -12.20 6.44
CA VAL A 217 -0.63 -12.53 5.47
C VAL A 217 -1.87 -11.71 5.79
N ASP A 218 -2.47 -11.12 4.76
CA ASP A 218 -3.60 -10.22 4.87
C ASP A 218 -4.83 -10.76 4.16
N SER A 219 -6.00 -10.49 4.74
CA SER A 219 -7.27 -10.50 4.02
C SER A 219 -7.91 -9.11 4.09
N VAL A 220 -8.42 -8.62 2.97
CA VAL A 220 -8.96 -7.28 2.82
C VAL A 220 -10.40 -7.34 2.36
N ASP A 221 -11.27 -6.61 3.05
CA ASP A 221 -12.65 -6.35 2.66
C ASP A 221 -12.84 -4.83 2.55
N ALA A 222 -13.24 -4.33 1.38
CA ALA A 222 -13.47 -2.92 1.14
C ALA A 222 -14.91 -2.65 0.70
N ARG A 223 -15.48 -1.55 1.15
CA ARG A 223 -16.84 -1.13 0.80
C ARG A 223 -16.92 0.39 0.71
N GLY A 224 -17.73 0.86 -0.24
CA GLY A 224 -18.03 2.27 -0.39
C GLY A 224 -19.34 2.46 -1.15
N GLU A 225 -20.05 3.52 -0.80
CA GLU A 225 -21.24 3.96 -1.51
C GLU A 225 -21.19 5.48 -1.67
N GLY A 226 -21.65 5.96 -2.80
CA GLY A 226 -21.65 7.38 -3.07
C GLY A 226 -22.32 7.72 -4.39
N ALA A 227 -22.09 8.93 -4.87
CA ALA A 227 -22.56 9.39 -6.16
C ALA A 227 -21.42 10.01 -6.95
N TYR A 228 -21.36 9.73 -8.23
CA TYR A 228 -20.53 10.42 -9.19
C TYR A 228 -21.42 11.05 -10.27
N GLY A 229 -21.49 12.36 -10.26
CA GLY A 229 -22.50 13.08 -11.05
C GLY A 229 -23.91 12.68 -10.66
N GLN A 230 -24.70 12.21 -11.61
CA GLN A 230 -26.09 11.76 -11.38
C GLN A 230 -26.21 10.26 -11.07
N HIS A 231 -25.11 9.53 -11.03
CA HIS A 231 -25.11 8.09 -10.87
C HIS A 231 -24.74 7.68 -9.45
N ARG A 232 -25.63 6.89 -8.83
CA ARG A 232 -25.27 6.17 -7.60
C ARG A 232 -24.28 5.06 -7.94
N MET A 233 -23.26 4.96 -7.12
CA MET A 233 -22.21 3.96 -7.24
C MET A 233 -22.03 3.21 -5.94
N LYS A 234 -21.81 1.91 -6.07
CA LYS A 234 -21.41 1.03 -4.97
C LYS A 234 -20.06 0.40 -5.35
N VAL A 235 -19.15 0.42 -4.40
CA VAL A 235 -17.83 -0.21 -4.54
C VAL A 235 -17.71 -1.34 -3.52
N GLU A 236 -17.35 -2.52 -3.97
CA GLU A 236 -17.04 -3.67 -3.13
C GLU A 236 -15.68 -4.22 -3.55
N GLY A 237 -14.84 -4.56 -2.58
CA GLY A 237 -13.51 -5.10 -2.84
C GLY A 237 -13.19 -6.23 -1.89
N THR A 238 -12.57 -7.28 -2.41
CA THR A 238 -12.00 -8.36 -1.60
C THR A 238 -10.60 -8.67 -2.09
N GLY A 239 -9.70 -8.95 -1.16
CA GLY A 239 -8.32 -9.18 -1.55
C GLY A 239 -7.51 -9.94 -0.52
N THR A 240 -6.30 -10.29 -0.95
CA THR A 240 -5.28 -10.91 -0.12
C THR A 240 -3.97 -10.18 -0.30
N GLY A 241 -3.11 -10.25 0.70
CA GLY A 241 -1.79 -9.67 0.66
C GLY A 241 -0.78 -10.48 1.44
N THR A 242 0.48 -10.16 1.20
CA THR A 242 1.61 -10.67 1.96
C THR A 242 2.58 -9.54 2.24
N ALA A 243 3.32 -9.64 3.35
CA ALA A 243 4.40 -8.71 3.63
C ALA A 243 5.59 -9.43 4.28
N LEU A 244 6.79 -8.91 4.05
CA LEU A 244 8.03 -9.32 4.68
C LEU A 244 8.63 -8.12 5.40
N TYR A 245 8.70 -8.23 6.72
CA TYR A 245 9.33 -7.25 7.59
C TYR A 245 10.72 -7.70 7.96
N TYR A 246 11.69 -6.85 7.75
CA TYR A 246 13.05 -6.98 8.26
C TYR A 246 13.19 -5.98 9.39
N LEU A 247 13.21 -6.48 10.63
CA LEU A 247 13.18 -5.69 11.85
C LEU A 247 14.51 -5.70 12.56
N GLU A 248 14.88 -4.57 13.13
CA GLU A 248 16.02 -4.48 14.04
C GLU A 248 15.74 -5.36 15.28
N THR A 249 16.65 -6.26 15.61
CA THR A 249 16.45 -7.25 16.67
C THR A 249 16.32 -6.66 18.07
N ALA A 250 16.86 -5.47 18.30
CA ALA A 250 16.83 -4.80 19.60
C ALA A 250 15.59 -3.91 19.80
N SER A 251 15.12 -3.25 18.76
CA SER A 251 14.03 -2.26 18.85
C SER A 251 12.71 -2.72 18.24
N GLY A 252 12.76 -3.73 17.35
CA GLY A 252 11.61 -4.12 16.55
C GLY A 252 11.26 -3.13 15.43
N GLU A 253 12.13 -2.15 15.19
CA GLU A 253 11.90 -1.15 14.15
C GLU A 253 12.05 -1.74 12.76
N VAL A 254 11.22 -1.26 11.85
CA VAL A 254 11.29 -1.63 10.44
C VAL A 254 12.56 -1.07 9.82
N SER A 255 13.47 -1.94 9.38
CA SER A 255 14.62 -1.61 8.54
C SER A 255 14.22 -1.62 7.06
N GLN A 256 13.47 -2.65 6.68
CA GLN A 256 12.87 -2.79 5.36
C GLN A 256 11.54 -3.52 5.47
N LEU A 257 10.59 -3.16 4.61
CA LEU A 257 9.30 -3.83 4.47
C LEU A 257 8.95 -3.93 2.99
N THR A 258 8.62 -5.12 2.55
CA THR A 258 8.07 -5.34 1.22
C THR A 258 6.65 -5.87 1.35
N THR A 259 5.70 -5.29 0.62
CA THR A 259 4.31 -5.76 0.60
C THR A 259 3.87 -6.09 -0.83
N ASN A 260 3.01 -7.08 -0.94
CA ASN A 260 2.27 -7.40 -2.16
C ASN A 260 0.81 -7.59 -1.79
N GLN A 261 -0.09 -6.91 -2.50
CA GLN A 261 -1.53 -7.03 -2.31
C GLN A 261 -2.23 -7.17 -3.64
N ARG A 262 -3.18 -8.08 -3.72
CA ARG A 262 -4.07 -8.24 -4.86
C ARG A 262 -5.52 -8.13 -4.41
N THR A 263 -6.26 -7.19 -4.98
CA THR A 263 -7.65 -6.90 -4.62
C THR A 263 -8.51 -6.95 -5.87
N ARG A 264 -9.59 -7.71 -5.81
CA ARG A 264 -10.67 -7.64 -6.80
C ARG A 264 -11.66 -6.59 -6.35
N ILE A 265 -11.92 -5.61 -7.21
CA ILE A 265 -12.81 -4.48 -6.96
C ILE A 265 -13.96 -4.59 -7.93
N THR A 266 -15.17 -4.46 -7.44
CA THR A 266 -16.41 -4.42 -8.20
C THR A 266 -17.09 -3.09 -8.00
N VAL A 267 -17.37 -2.39 -9.08
CA VAL A 267 -18.09 -1.13 -9.10
C VAL A 267 -19.43 -1.36 -9.75
N THR A 268 -20.51 -1.09 -9.02
CA THR A 268 -21.88 -1.14 -9.55
C THR A 268 -22.37 0.28 -9.78
N THR A 269 -22.77 0.62 -11.00
CA THR A 269 -23.33 1.91 -11.34
C THR A 269 -24.54 1.72 -12.26
N SER A 270 -25.70 2.29 -11.89
CA SER A 270 -26.95 2.21 -12.66
C SER A 270 -27.31 0.77 -13.10
N GLY A 271 -27.07 -0.20 -12.22
CA GLY A 271 -27.34 -1.62 -12.49
C GLY A 271 -26.28 -2.34 -13.34
N ARG A 272 -25.23 -1.63 -13.79
CA ARG A 272 -24.09 -2.23 -14.51
C ARG A 272 -22.97 -2.53 -13.53
N LEU A 273 -22.34 -3.65 -13.75
CA LEU A 273 -21.24 -4.16 -12.91
C LEU A 273 -19.95 -4.13 -13.72
N HIS A 274 -18.91 -3.52 -13.11
CA HIS A 274 -17.55 -3.49 -13.65
C HIS A 274 -16.63 -4.14 -12.63
N SER A 275 -15.78 -5.04 -13.06
CA SER A 275 -14.83 -5.72 -12.18
C SER A 275 -13.39 -5.41 -12.60
N PHE A 276 -12.57 -5.10 -11.61
CA PHE A 276 -11.16 -4.80 -11.77
C PHE A 276 -10.33 -5.67 -10.84
N THR A 277 -9.12 -5.98 -11.25
CA THR A 277 -8.10 -6.53 -10.35
C THR A 277 -7.01 -5.49 -10.19
N GLN A 278 -6.80 -5.06 -8.95
CA GLN A 278 -5.69 -4.19 -8.59
C GLN A 278 -4.59 -5.02 -7.94
N THR A 279 -3.37 -4.87 -8.40
CA THR A 279 -2.17 -5.43 -7.77
C THR A 279 -1.28 -4.28 -7.34
N THR A 280 -0.90 -4.28 -6.07
CA THR A 280 -0.03 -3.25 -5.50
C THR A 280 1.19 -3.91 -4.86
N ASN A 281 2.38 -3.47 -5.25
CA ASN A 281 3.66 -3.84 -4.66
C ASN A 281 4.26 -2.59 -4.01
N GLN A 282 4.79 -2.72 -2.80
CA GLN A 282 5.42 -1.61 -2.10
C GLN A 282 6.72 -2.07 -1.46
N ASP A 283 7.71 -1.18 -1.49
CA ASP A 283 8.97 -1.31 -0.80
C ASP A 283 9.19 -0.09 0.08
N PHE A 284 9.42 -0.34 1.37
CA PHE A 284 9.77 0.65 2.38
C PHE A 284 11.21 0.40 2.77
N VAL A 285 12.05 1.38 2.67
CA VAL A 285 13.46 1.29 3.05
C VAL A 285 13.80 2.44 3.99
N ARG A 286 14.26 2.10 5.19
CA ARG A 286 14.78 3.10 6.12
C ARG A 286 16.02 3.75 5.54
N VAL A 287 16.05 5.10 5.50
CA VAL A 287 17.17 5.89 4.96
C VAL A 287 17.91 6.69 6.04
N ARG A 288 17.32 6.84 7.23
CA ARG A 288 17.90 7.43 8.45
C ARG A 288 17.28 6.80 9.68
#